data_5bd8ee5f0ef2fddf342ac5a5a34a51f8
#
_entry.id   5bd8ee5f0ef2fddf342ac5a5a34a51f8
#
_cell.length_a   1.000
_cell.length_b   1.000
_cell.length_c   1.000
_cell.angle_alpha   90.00
_cell.angle_beta   90.00
_cell.angle_gamma   90.00
#
_symmetry.space_group_name_H-M   'P 1'
#
loop_
_entity.id
_entity.type
_entity.pdbx_description
1 polymer ?
#
loop_
_entity_poly.entity_id
_entity_poly.type
_entity_poly.pdbx_seq_one_letter_code
_entity_poly.pdbx_strand_id
1 'polypeptide(L)'
;MVSGIINERPKDSINTNLSTGELELKVKDLQILNQIKKNLPFPVSIHDYENTKEELRLKYRYLDLRRGKLLENLKTRHKIIKVAREFLDNFGFIEVETPLLTKSTPEGARDFLVPARLSNGVFFALTQSPQLFKQLLMLSLIHI
;
A
#
# COMPACT_ATOMS: atom_id res chain seq x y z
N MET A 1 13.91 -23.46 -6.27
CA MET A 1 13.25 -24.52 -5.46
C MET A 1 14.34 -25.31 -4.76
N VAL A 2 14.13 -25.65 -3.51
CA VAL A 2 15.11 -26.38 -2.70
C VAL A 2 14.39 -27.56 -2.06
N SER A 3 15.01 -28.74 -2.07
CA SER A 3 14.55 -29.91 -1.35
C SER A 3 15.66 -30.47 -0.44
N GLY A 4 15.29 -30.98 0.72
CA GLY A 4 16.26 -31.45 1.68
C GLY A 4 15.63 -31.98 2.96
N ILE A 5 16.45 -32.16 4.00
CA ILE A 5 16.05 -32.64 5.31
C ILE A 5 16.21 -31.46 6.30
N ILE A 6 15.18 -31.23 7.11
CA ILE A 6 15.24 -30.25 8.19
C ILE A 6 15.93 -30.91 9.37
N ASN A 7 16.97 -30.26 9.89
CA ASN A 7 17.69 -30.64 11.08
C ASN A 7 17.69 -29.50 12.10
N GLU A 8 17.89 -29.82 13.37
CA GLU A 8 18.19 -28.82 14.40
C GLU A 8 19.61 -28.28 14.18
N ARG A 9 19.77 -26.97 14.35
CA ARG A 9 21.10 -26.35 14.31
C ARG A 9 21.91 -26.71 15.53
N PRO A 10 23.22 -26.85 15.38
CA PRO A 10 24.11 -26.89 16.54
C PRO A 10 23.93 -25.67 17.42
N LYS A 11 24.04 -25.81 18.73
CA LYS A 11 23.79 -24.70 19.69
C LYS A 11 24.57 -23.42 19.37
N ASP A 12 25.77 -23.55 18.85
CA ASP A 12 26.66 -22.43 18.52
C ASP A 12 26.26 -21.73 17.21
N SER A 13 25.33 -22.28 16.43
CA SER A 13 24.87 -21.78 15.14
C SER A 13 23.41 -21.30 15.14
N ILE A 14 22.76 -21.28 16.31
CA ILE A 14 21.38 -20.80 16.45
C ILE A 14 21.32 -19.31 16.16
N ASN A 15 20.40 -18.90 15.28
CA ASN A 15 20.17 -17.49 14.98
C ASN A 15 18.91 -16.98 15.69
N THR A 16 19.08 -16.33 16.82
CA THR A 16 17.99 -15.80 17.66
C THR A 16 17.16 -14.69 16.99
N ASN A 17 17.64 -14.10 15.88
CA ASN A 17 16.92 -13.07 15.14
C ASN A 17 15.89 -13.64 14.15
N LEU A 18 15.85 -14.95 13.97
CA LEU A 18 14.92 -15.64 13.11
C LEU A 18 13.95 -16.50 13.93
N SER A 19 12.67 -16.47 13.61
CA SER A 19 11.66 -17.32 14.25
C SER A 19 11.90 -18.83 14.06
N THR A 20 12.64 -19.20 13.01
CA THR A 20 13.06 -20.57 12.68
C THR A 20 14.56 -20.76 12.83
N GLY A 21 15.20 -19.93 13.64
CA GLY A 21 16.65 -19.89 13.77
C GLY A 21 17.30 -21.11 14.40
N GLU A 22 16.51 -21.97 15.04
CA GLU A 22 16.94 -23.27 15.60
C GLU A 22 17.02 -24.39 14.53
N LEU A 23 16.42 -24.13 13.36
CA LEU A 23 16.34 -25.13 12.29
C LEU A 23 17.25 -24.77 11.11
N GLU A 24 17.77 -25.78 10.45
CA GLU A 24 18.49 -25.67 9.19
C GLU A 24 17.99 -26.70 8.16
N LEU A 25 18.06 -26.34 6.89
CA LEU A 25 17.75 -27.26 5.81
C LEU A 25 19.03 -27.80 5.21
N LYS A 26 19.31 -29.09 5.43
CA LYS A 26 20.36 -29.81 4.72
C LYS A 26 19.89 -30.10 3.29
N VAL A 27 20.36 -29.28 2.35
CA VAL A 27 19.94 -29.33 0.96
C VAL A 27 20.41 -30.61 0.27
N LYS A 28 19.47 -31.29 -0.38
CA LYS A 28 19.75 -32.44 -1.24
C LYS A 28 19.72 -32.07 -2.72
N ASP A 29 18.78 -31.19 -3.10
CA ASP A 29 18.64 -30.76 -4.48
C ASP A 29 18.29 -29.24 -4.52
N LEU A 30 18.89 -28.54 -5.50
CA LEU A 30 18.70 -27.13 -5.74
C LEU A 30 18.39 -26.86 -7.22
N GLN A 31 17.19 -26.43 -7.49
CA GLN A 31 16.78 -25.97 -8.82
C GLN A 31 16.62 -24.47 -8.87
N ILE A 32 17.41 -23.80 -9.70
CA ILE A 32 17.25 -22.36 -9.97
C ILE A 32 16.09 -22.19 -10.95
N LEU A 33 14.97 -21.62 -10.48
CA LEU A 33 13.77 -21.43 -11.30
C LEU A 33 13.90 -20.23 -12.22
N ASN A 34 14.58 -19.16 -11.76
CA ASN A 34 14.80 -17.96 -12.54
C ASN A 34 16.07 -17.24 -12.07
N GLN A 35 16.74 -16.58 -12.98
CA GLN A 35 17.94 -15.78 -12.69
C GLN A 35 17.68 -14.30 -12.95
N ILE A 36 18.20 -13.45 -12.09
CA ILE A 36 18.20 -12.00 -12.30
C ILE A 36 19.24 -11.67 -13.36
N LYS A 37 18.78 -11.12 -14.49
CA LYS A 37 19.66 -10.72 -15.61
C LYS A 37 20.29 -9.35 -15.45
N LYS A 38 19.73 -8.50 -14.60
CA LYS A 38 20.21 -7.13 -14.34
C LYS A 38 20.28 -6.89 -12.84
N ASN A 39 21.32 -6.18 -12.41
CA ASN A 39 21.42 -5.79 -11.00
C ASN A 39 20.28 -4.86 -10.60
N LEU A 40 19.83 -4.99 -9.35
CA LEU A 40 18.88 -4.03 -8.79
C LEU A 40 19.54 -2.62 -8.70
N PRO A 41 18.78 -1.55 -8.93
CA PRO A 41 19.30 -0.18 -8.86
C PRO A 41 19.82 0.19 -7.47
N PHE A 42 19.32 -0.47 -6.44
CA PHE A 42 19.76 -0.39 -5.05
C PHE A 42 19.32 -1.63 -4.26
N PRO A 43 19.98 -1.96 -3.13
CA PRO A 43 19.58 -3.07 -2.28
C PRO A 43 18.18 -2.85 -1.69
N VAL A 44 17.38 -3.91 -1.60
CA VAL A 44 16.05 -3.91 -0.97
C VAL A 44 16.12 -4.37 0.48
N SER A 45 17.32 -4.71 0.99
CA SER A 45 17.53 -5.12 2.37
C SER A 45 17.25 -3.97 3.36
N ILE A 46 16.85 -4.33 4.57
CA ILE A 46 16.44 -3.39 5.63
C ILE A 46 17.59 -2.47 6.07
N HIS A 47 18.84 -2.91 5.90
CA HIS A 47 20.02 -2.25 6.47
C HIS A 47 20.62 -1.11 5.64
N ASP A 48 20.32 -0.99 4.34
CA ASP A 48 20.95 -0.06 3.42
C ASP A 48 20.07 1.15 3.04
N TYR A 49 19.25 1.63 3.97
CA TYR A 49 18.29 2.69 3.67
C TYR A 49 18.94 4.05 3.40
N GLU A 50 20.05 4.37 4.07
CA GLU A 50 20.58 5.74 4.16
C GLU A 50 21.39 6.20 2.94
N ASN A 51 21.93 5.29 2.14
CA ASN A 51 22.89 5.61 1.08
C ASN A 51 22.32 5.74 -0.34
N THR A 52 20.98 5.68 -0.50
CA THR A 52 20.37 5.74 -1.84
C THR A 52 19.83 7.13 -2.14
N LYS A 53 20.29 7.76 -3.24
CA LYS A 53 19.82 9.07 -3.69
C LYS A 53 18.32 9.10 -3.89
N GLU A 54 17.67 10.19 -3.48
CA GLU A 54 16.20 10.34 -3.53
C GLU A 54 15.64 10.18 -4.95
N GLU A 55 16.31 10.75 -5.95
CA GLU A 55 15.91 10.63 -7.36
C GLU A 55 15.80 9.16 -7.81
N LEU A 56 16.77 8.32 -7.42
CA LEU A 56 16.76 6.91 -7.74
C LEU A 56 15.65 6.17 -7.01
N ARG A 57 15.37 6.53 -5.77
CA ARG A 57 14.27 6.00 -4.96
C ARG A 57 12.90 6.35 -5.55
N LEU A 58 12.73 7.58 -6.03
CA LEU A 58 11.49 8.02 -6.68
C LEU A 58 11.28 7.31 -8.01
N LYS A 59 12.35 7.16 -8.82
CA LYS A 59 12.30 6.43 -10.10
C LYS A 59 11.89 4.96 -9.94
N TYR A 60 12.39 4.29 -8.90
CA TYR A 60 12.10 2.89 -8.62
C TYR A 60 11.26 2.75 -7.34
N ARG A 61 10.21 3.55 -7.23
CA ARG A 61 9.37 3.66 -6.02
C ARG A 61 8.84 2.32 -5.53
N TYR A 62 8.49 1.42 -6.42
CA TYR A 62 7.99 0.08 -6.10
C TYR A 62 9.03 -0.81 -5.37
N LEU A 63 10.33 -0.60 -5.60
CA LEU A 63 11.39 -1.25 -4.83
C LEU A 63 11.60 -0.55 -3.48
N ASP A 64 11.59 0.77 -3.48
CA ASP A 64 11.80 1.57 -2.28
C ASP A 64 10.69 1.33 -1.22
N LEU A 65 9.44 1.16 -1.64
CA LEU A 65 8.32 0.82 -0.75
C LEU A 65 8.44 -0.56 -0.07
N ARG A 66 9.32 -1.43 -0.55
CA ARG A 66 9.62 -2.72 0.09
C ARG A 66 10.69 -2.63 1.17
N ARG A 67 11.36 -1.49 1.29
CA ARG A 67 12.43 -1.27 2.27
C ARG A 67 11.84 -0.96 3.65
N GLY A 68 12.54 -1.40 4.70
CA GLY A 68 12.06 -1.43 6.08
C GLY A 68 11.22 -0.23 6.52
N LYS A 69 11.79 0.98 6.56
CA LYS A 69 11.10 2.19 7.08
C LYS A 69 9.83 2.56 6.31
N LEU A 70 9.88 2.51 4.97
CA LEU A 70 8.70 2.85 4.15
C LEU A 70 7.62 1.78 4.24
N LEU A 71 8.01 0.53 4.31
CA LEU A 71 7.08 -0.57 4.54
C LEU A 71 6.39 -0.42 5.90
N GLU A 72 7.14 -0.07 6.95
CA GLU A 72 6.56 0.17 8.28
C GLU A 72 5.63 1.39 8.30
N ASN A 73 5.96 2.44 7.56
CA ASN A 73 5.06 3.58 7.38
C ASN A 73 3.73 3.18 6.71
N LEU A 74 3.78 2.32 5.68
CA LEU A 74 2.57 1.80 5.03
C LEU A 74 1.74 0.94 5.98
N LYS A 75 2.38 0.07 6.76
CA LYS A 75 1.72 -0.75 7.78
C LYS A 75 1.08 0.13 8.87
N THR A 76 1.79 1.15 9.32
CA THR A 76 1.29 2.11 10.32
C THR A 76 0.08 2.86 9.79
N ARG A 77 0.15 3.40 8.56
CA ARG A 77 -1.00 4.04 7.91
C ARG A 77 -2.21 3.11 7.82
N HIS A 78 -2.00 1.86 7.40
CA HIS A 78 -3.06 0.85 7.36
C HIS A 78 -3.71 0.65 8.73
N LYS A 79 -2.90 0.49 9.79
CA LYS A 79 -3.42 0.32 11.16
C LYS A 79 -4.23 1.54 11.63
N ILE A 80 -3.75 2.75 11.36
CA ILE A 80 -4.45 3.99 11.73
C ILE A 80 -5.83 4.05 11.07
N ILE A 81 -5.89 3.81 9.74
CA ILE A 81 -7.15 3.83 8.99
C ILE A 81 -8.10 2.75 9.51
N LYS A 82 -7.59 1.54 9.77
CA LYS A 82 -8.39 0.44 10.32
C LYS A 82 -9.01 0.81 11.66
N VAL A 83 -8.21 1.31 12.61
CA VAL A 83 -8.69 1.70 13.94
C VAL A 83 -9.71 2.84 13.85
N ALA A 84 -9.50 3.83 12.96
CA ALA A 84 -10.46 4.91 12.77
C ALA A 84 -11.81 4.40 12.23
N ARG A 85 -11.79 3.45 11.28
CA ARG A 85 -13.02 2.81 10.78
C ARG A 85 -13.74 2.02 11.87
N GLU A 86 -13.03 1.15 12.58
CA GLU A 86 -13.58 0.36 13.69
C GLU A 86 -14.18 1.27 14.77
N PHE A 87 -13.51 2.37 15.11
CA PHE A 87 -14.02 3.34 16.08
C PHE A 87 -15.36 3.94 15.62
N LEU A 88 -15.43 4.44 14.39
CA LEU A 88 -16.65 5.04 13.85
C LEU A 88 -17.79 4.02 13.70
N ASP A 89 -17.48 2.81 13.25
CA ASP A 89 -18.44 1.71 13.12
C ASP A 89 -19.09 1.37 14.47
N ASN A 90 -18.33 1.32 15.55
CA ASN A 90 -18.82 1.11 16.91
C ASN A 90 -19.78 2.22 17.41
N PHE A 91 -19.74 3.41 16.82
CA PHE A 91 -20.69 4.49 17.08
C PHE A 91 -21.86 4.53 16.07
N GLY A 92 -21.99 3.52 15.22
CA GLY A 92 -23.08 3.43 14.25
C GLY A 92 -22.88 4.29 13.00
N PHE A 93 -21.67 4.78 12.72
CA PHE A 93 -21.37 5.48 11.48
C PHE A 93 -21.19 4.46 10.34
N ILE A 94 -21.68 4.81 9.17
CA ILE A 94 -21.55 4.01 7.95
C ILE A 94 -20.56 4.71 7.01
N GLU A 95 -19.54 3.97 6.54
CA GLU A 95 -18.64 4.44 5.49
C GLU A 95 -19.32 4.33 4.13
N VAL A 96 -19.43 5.46 3.43
CA VAL A 96 -20.05 5.52 2.09
C VAL A 96 -19.02 5.98 1.07
N GLU A 97 -18.81 5.17 0.03
CA GLU A 97 -18.02 5.56 -1.13
C GLU A 97 -18.84 6.48 -2.05
N THR A 98 -18.34 7.69 -2.26
CA THR A 98 -18.97 8.66 -3.16
C THR A 98 -18.27 8.66 -4.52
N PRO A 99 -18.97 9.02 -5.63
CA PRO A 99 -18.35 9.11 -6.94
C PRO A 99 -17.17 10.08 -6.97
N LEU A 100 -16.04 9.66 -7.55
CA LEU A 100 -14.86 10.51 -7.75
C LEU A 100 -15.03 11.45 -8.95
N LEU A 101 -15.71 11.01 -9.99
CA LEU A 101 -16.02 11.81 -11.19
C LEU A 101 -17.46 12.28 -11.14
N THR A 102 -17.66 13.58 -11.09
CA THR A 102 -18.97 14.19 -10.99
C THR A 102 -19.10 15.37 -11.96
N LYS A 103 -20.20 16.08 -11.92
CA LYS A 103 -20.34 17.39 -12.53
C LYS A 103 -19.54 18.42 -11.70
N SER A 104 -18.91 19.38 -12.36
CA SER A 104 -18.27 20.51 -11.67
C SER A 104 -19.26 21.23 -10.77
N THR A 105 -18.83 21.50 -9.55
CA THR A 105 -19.62 22.20 -8.54
C THR A 105 -19.07 23.61 -8.33
N PRO A 106 -19.92 24.62 -8.04
CA PRO A 106 -19.47 25.99 -7.84
C PRO A 106 -18.76 26.23 -6.48
N GLU A 107 -18.39 25.16 -5.78
CA GLU A 107 -17.80 25.24 -4.45
C GLU A 107 -16.30 25.60 -4.53
N GLY A 108 -16.03 26.88 -4.41
CA GLY A 108 -14.80 27.51 -3.92
C GLY A 108 -13.53 27.40 -4.77
N ALA A 109 -12.97 26.27 -5.04
CA ALA A 109 -11.71 26.15 -5.75
C ALA A 109 -11.86 25.45 -7.10
N ARG A 110 -10.84 25.60 -7.95
CA ARG A 110 -10.86 25.03 -9.31
C ARG A 110 -10.85 23.52 -9.26
N ASP A 111 -11.83 22.89 -9.89
CA ASP A 111 -11.88 21.46 -10.12
C ASP A 111 -10.89 21.05 -11.22
N PHE A 112 -10.36 19.84 -11.14
CA PHE A 112 -9.66 19.23 -12.24
C PHE A 112 -10.67 18.64 -13.22
N LEU A 113 -10.67 19.12 -14.47
CA LEU A 113 -11.59 18.65 -15.49
C LEU A 113 -11.02 17.41 -16.19
N VAL A 114 -11.87 16.42 -16.38
CA VAL A 114 -11.57 15.17 -17.09
C VAL A 114 -12.47 15.08 -18.32
N PRO A 115 -11.93 15.08 -19.55
CA PRO A 115 -12.74 14.98 -20.76
C PRO A 115 -13.54 13.67 -20.80
N ALA A 116 -14.81 13.75 -21.15
CA ALA A 116 -15.64 12.58 -21.38
C ALA A 116 -15.28 11.94 -22.73
N ARG A 117 -14.83 10.69 -22.72
CA ARG A 117 -14.39 10.00 -23.95
C ARG A 117 -15.51 9.75 -24.95
N LEU A 118 -16.72 9.54 -24.46
CA LEU A 118 -17.89 9.15 -25.28
C LEU A 118 -18.74 10.34 -25.75
N SER A 119 -18.46 11.56 -25.26
CA SER A 119 -19.28 12.74 -25.57
C SER A 119 -18.39 13.95 -25.80
N ASN A 120 -18.36 14.46 -27.01
CA ASN A 120 -17.56 15.64 -27.39
C ASN A 120 -18.06 16.88 -26.65
N GLY A 121 -17.12 17.67 -26.10
CA GLY A 121 -17.43 18.91 -25.39
C GLY A 121 -17.99 18.74 -23.97
N VAL A 122 -18.11 17.49 -23.47
CA VAL A 122 -18.54 17.20 -22.12
C VAL A 122 -17.33 16.86 -21.25
N PHE A 123 -17.34 17.34 -20.00
CA PHE A 123 -16.29 17.11 -19.02
C PHE A 123 -16.89 16.60 -17.71
N PHE A 124 -16.19 15.67 -17.08
CA PHE A 124 -16.35 15.37 -15.67
C PHE A 124 -15.41 16.27 -14.86
N ALA A 125 -15.65 16.34 -13.56
CA ALA A 125 -14.76 17.01 -12.63
C ALA A 125 -14.35 16.05 -11.51
N LEU A 126 -13.08 16.16 -11.10
CA LEU A 126 -12.60 15.61 -9.82
C LEU A 126 -12.89 16.66 -8.76
N THR A 127 -13.91 16.43 -7.95
CA THR A 127 -14.33 17.36 -6.89
C THR A 127 -13.33 17.38 -5.74
N GLN A 128 -13.21 18.50 -5.06
CA GLN A 128 -12.33 18.65 -3.90
C GLN A 128 -12.89 17.99 -2.65
N SER A 129 -14.20 17.91 -2.54
CA SER A 129 -14.90 17.46 -1.35
C SER A 129 -16.17 16.71 -1.73
N PRO A 130 -16.54 15.65 -0.99
CA PRO A 130 -17.82 14.96 -1.15
C PRO A 130 -19.00 15.70 -0.47
N GLN A 131 -18.91 17.00 -0.25
CA GLN A 131 -19.88 17.77 0.53
C GLN A 131 -21.31 17.68 0.00
N LEU A 132 -21.50 17.75 -1.32
CA LEU A 132 -22.80 17.62 -1.96
C LEU A 132 -23.44 16.24 -1.67
N PHE A 133 -22.64 15.18 -1.78
CA PHE A 133 -23.10 13.82 -1.49
C PHE A 133 -23.41 13.61 -0.02
N LYS A 134 -22.61 14.18 0.89
CA LYS A 134 -22.90 14.15 2.32
C LYS A 134 -24.25 14.81 2.63
N GLN A 135 -24.53 15.97 2.06
CA GLN A 135 -25.79 16.66 2.26
C GLN A 135 -26.98 15.84 1.74
N LEU A 136 -26.86 15.25 0.55
CA LEU A 136 -27.91 14.39 -0.01
C LEU A 136 -28.18 13.14 0.84
N LEU A 137 -27.11 12.50 1.34
CA LEU A 137 -27.25 11.34 2.21
C LEU A 137 -27.85 11.68 3.57
N MET A 138 -27.46 12.78 4.17
CA MET A 138 -28.02 13.25 5.44
C MET A 138 -29.49 13.62 5.31
N LEU A 139 -29.89 14.28 4.24
CA LEU A 139 -31.29 14.63 3.99
C LEU A 139 -32.16 13.39 3.81
N SER A 140 -31.66 12.35 3.15
CA SER A 140 -32.39 11.09 3.01
C SER A 140 -32.62 10.35 4.33
N LEU A 141 -31.72 10.52 5.31
CA LEU A 141 -31.82 9.92 6.64
C LEU A 141 -32.71 10.71 7.62
N ILE A 142 -32.92 11.99 7.37
CA ILE A 142 -33.79 12.85 8.21
C ILE A 142 -35.27 12.69 7.85
N HIS A 143 -35.56 12.24 6.65
CA HIS A 143 -36.94 12.10 6.13
C HIS A 143 -37.44 10.65 6.06
N ILE A 144 -36.69 9.70 6.59
CA ILE A 144 -37.11 8.31 6.85
C ILE A 144 -37.46 8.19 8.37
#